data_db926183445cc47c074bf827947e5693
#
_entry.id   db926183445cc47c074bf827947e5693
#
_cell.length_a   1.000
_cell.length_b   1.000
_cell.length_c   1.000
_cell.angle_alpha   90.00
_cell.angle_beta   90.00
_cell.angle_gamma   90.00
#
_symmetry.space_group_name_H-M   'P 1'
#
loop_
_entity.id
_entity.type
_entity.pdbx_description
1 polymer ?
#
loop_
_entity_poly.entity_id
_entity_poly.type
_entity_poly.pdbx_seq_one_letter_code
_entity_poly.pdbx_strand_id
1 'polypeptide(L)'
;LRHLYKSHDKTRKLIELVTGARLQAKTADDPTGLQGDRVTAAFVDEAQDINPDAWASFMPALADTDGRLIAIGIAKGKGNFRTYFQIGQEDDPRYYSASVTSLAHPNIDEDDLEEFKRDLTEAQFRQQYLAEWVEDDGQVFRNIDECFDGDWAEPRGSQYLMGLDIGKIEDYTVAYVIDINTMSIVARDRFNGLDYTLLGPRIAGLYKKYKCQTIHLDGTGVGEPVADILRSEGCSITSFKFSNQSKAKLVSTLAAEIEHGRVHFPKDDEILKKELELFEGTVLSGGAVRYGHPVGYHDDSVMAAGLAVMKAKKRKNTSSMARRSDYLTFG
;
A
#
# COMPACT_ATOMS: atom_id res chain seq x y z
N LEU A 1 -3.87 10.84 36.11
CA LEU A 1 -2.44 10.69 35.74
C LEU A 1 -1.63 11.99 35.83
N ARG A 2 -2.26 13.20 35.67
CA ARG A 2 -1.53 14.50 35.74
C ARG A 2 -0.74 14.72 37.04
N HIS A 3 -1.16 14.14 38.18
CA HIS A 3 -0.46 14.20 39.46
C HIS A 3 0.87 13.44 39.49
N LEU A 4 1.13 12.58 38.49
CA LEU A 4 2.38 11.83 38.36
C LEU A 4 3.46 12.60 37.57
N TYR A 5 3.08 13.71 36.91
CA TYR A 5 4.01 14.49 36.09
C TYR A 5 4.70 15.57 36.91
N LYS A 6 6.02 15.61 36.83
CA LYS A 6 6.84 16.72 37.32
C LYS A 6 7.02 17.78 36.24
N SER A 7 7.32 17.35 35.01
CA SER A 7 7.47 18.21 33.84
C SER A 7 7.11 17.50 32.54
N HIS A 8 6.76 18.29 31.51
CA HIS A 8 6.48 17.80 30.17
C HIS A 8 7.07 18.77 29.12
N ASP A 9 8.10 18.31 28.42
CA ASP A 9 8.71 19.02 27.29
C ASP A 9 8.15 18.46 25.98
N LYS A 10 7.28 19.24 25.34
CA LYS A 10 6.64 18.85 24.07
C LYS A 10 7.63 18.80 22.91
N THR A 11 8.65 19.65 22.90
CA THR A 11 9.65 19.73 21.83
C THR A 11 10.55 18.51 21.85
N ARG A 12 11.01 18.11 23.03
CA ARG A 12 11.83 16.91 23.22
C ARG A 12 11.02 15.64 23.36
N LYS A 13 9.68 15.73 23.35
CA LYS A 13 8.76 14.60 23.62
C LYS A 13 9.14 13.85 24.90
N LEU A 14 9.48 14.58 25.96
CA LEU A 14 10.00 14.08 27.23
C LEU A 14 9.03 14.37 28.36
N ILE A 15 8.69 13.35 29.13
CA ILE A 15 7.93 13.45 30.38
C ILE A 15 8.84 13.05 31.52
N GLU A 16 8.96 13.90 32.53
CA GLU A 16 9.60 13.56 33.80
C GLU A 16 8.52 13.31 34.86
N LEU A 17 8.59 12.17 35.50
CA LEU A 17 7.68 11.80 36.58
C LEU A 17 8.16 12.31 37.96
N VAL A 18 7.25 12.39 38.89
CA VAL A 18 7.57 12.80 40.30
C VAL A 18 8.57 11.86 40.99
N THR A 19 8.70 10.63 40.49
CA THR A 19 9.69 9.63 40.91
C THR A 19 11.09 9.89 40.38
N GLY A 20 11.27 10.86 39.46
CA GLY A 20 12.50 11.10 38.72
C GLY A 20 12.67 10.24 37.47
N ALA A 21 11.76 9.31 37.20
CA ALA A 21 11.76 8.53 35.93
C ALA A 21 11.46 9.44 34.74
N ARG A 22 12.10 9.14 33.60
CA ARG A 22 11.95 9.87 32.34
C ARG A 22 11.37 8.96 31.28
N LEU A 23 10.36 9.43 30.58
CA LEU A 23 9.76 8.78 29.42
C LEU A 23 9.99 9.68 28.21
N GLN A 24 10.69 9.19 27.21
CA GLN A 24 10.96 9.94 25.98
C GLN A 24 10.52 9.17 24.77
N ALA A 25 9.72 9.81 23.88
CA ALA A 25 9.40 9.27 22.59
C ALA A 25 10.43 9.74 21.54
N LYS A 26 10.98 8.79 20.79
CA LYS A 26 11.92 9.02 19.70
C LYS A 26 11.42 8.33 18.43
N THR A 27 11.77 8.87 17.27
CA THR A 27 11.54 8.20 15.98
C THR A 27 12.75 7.34 15.62
N ALA A 28 12.52 6.22 14.96
CA ALA A 28 13.59 5.34 14.49
C ALA A 28 14.13 5.71 13.09
N ASP A 29 13.59 6.78 12.48
CA ASP A 29 14.03 7.27 11.16
C ASP A 29 15.48 7.82 11.21
N ASP A 30 15.89 8.35 12.36
CA ASP A 30 17.27 8.80 12.61
C ASP A 30 17.94 7.93 13.67
N PRO A 31 18.72 6.90 13.27
CA PRO A 31 19.43 6.03 14.19
C PRO A 31 20.39 6.76 15.13
N THR A 32 20.97 7.90 14.71
CA THR A 32 21.92 8.66 15.52
C THR A 32 21.28 9.30 16.73
N GLY A 33 20.00 9.71 16.60
CA GLY A 33 19.20 10.26 17.69
C GLY A 33 18.84 9.25 18.78
N LEU A 34 19.07 7.96 18.57
CA LEU A 34 18.80 6.88 19.53
C LEU A 34 20.01 6.57 20.44
N GLN A 35 21.19 7.09 20.11
CA GLN A 35 22.43 6.84 20.84
C GLN A 35 22.58 7.74 22.08
N GLY A 36 23.41 7.32 23.01
CA GLY A 36 23.94 8.15 24.10
C GLY A 36 23.09 8.25 25.37
N ASP A 37 21.87 7.75 25.38
CA ASP A 37 21.03 7.71 26.59
C ASP A 37 21.20 6.40 27.35
N ARG A 38 21.10 6.45 28.69
CA ARG A 38 20.96 5.24 29.52
C ARG A 38 19.48 4.84 29.56
N VAL A 39 19.14 3.68 29.03
CA VAL A 39 17.77 3.22 28.87
C VAL A 39 17.53 1.97 29.70
N THR A 40 16.60 2.02 30.67
CA THR A 40 16.23 0.87 31.51
C THR A 40 15.05 0.08 30.95
N ALA A 41 14.28 0.68 30.03
CA ALA A 41 13.22 -0.01 29.28
C ALA A 41 13.00 0.69 27.94
N ALA A 42 12.86 -0.08 26.88
CA ALA A 42 12.47 0.39 25.56
C ALA A 42 11.17 -0.29 25.13
N PHE A 43 10.23 0.52 24.63
CA PHE A 43 8.99 0.06 24.01
C PHE A 43 9.08 0.42 22.53
N VAL A 44 9.07 -0.58 21.66
CA VAL A 44 9.18 -0.40 20.21
C VAL A 44 7.83 -0.77 19.60
N ASP A 45 7.19 0.23 19.02
CA ASP A 45 5.95 0.06 18.26
C ASP A 45 6.27 -0.08 16.77
N GLU A 46 5.40 -0.79 16.02
CA GLU A 46 5.61 -1.12 14.61
C GLU A 46 7.01 -1.73 14.34
N ALA A 47 7.40 -2.65 15.21
CA ALA A 47 8.77 -3.20 15.28
C ALA A 47 9.23 -3.88 13.98
N GLN A 48 8.30 -4.36 13.15
CA GLN A 48 8.60 -4.95 11.83
C GLN A 48 9.16 -3.94 10.84
N ASP A 49 8.84 -2.65 10.99
CA ASP A 49 9.26 -1.58 10.08
C ASP A 49 10.52 -0.82 10.56
N ILE A 50 11.08 -1.20 11.71
CA ILE A 50 12.29 -0.58 12.27
C ILE A 50 13.55 -0.99 11.49
N ASN A 51 14.29 0.02 11.05
CA ASN A 51 15.57 -0.15 10.36
C ASN A 51 16.59 -0.94 11.23
N PRO A 52 17.34 -1.91 10.67
CA PRO A 52 18.40 -2.62 11.38
C PRO A 52 19.44 -1.70 12.05
N ASP A 53 19.80 -0.56 11.45
CA ASP A 53 20.72 0.41 12.03
C ASP A 53 20.14 1.09 13.28
N ALA A 54 18.82 1.29 13.34
CA ALA A 54 18.16 1.79 14.54
C ALA A 54 18.22 0.76 15.67
N TRP A 55 17.97 -0.53 15.37
CA TRP A 55 18.16 -1.62 16.35
C TRP A 55 19.58 -1.63 16.88
N ALA A 56 20.59 -1.55 16.02
CA ALA A 56 22.00 -1.52 16.41
C ALA A 56 22.35 -0.29 17.27
N SER A 57 21.62 0.82 17.10
CA SER A 57 21.91 2.07 17.79
C SER A 57 21.39 2.12 19.22
N PHE A 58 20.25 1.53 19.56
CA PHE A 58 19.70 1.59 20.91
C PHE A 58 19.93 0.33 21.77
N MET A 59 20.18 -0.83 21.16
CA MET A 59 20.44 -2.07 21.91
C MET A 59 21.61 -1.97 22.90
N PRO A 60 22.76 -1.30 22.57
CA PRO A 60 23.82 -1.11 23.55
C PRO A 60 23.41 -0.32 24.80
N ALA A 61 22.50 0.66 24.65
CA ALA A 61 22.00 1.46 25.77
C ALA A 61 21.15 0.63 26.75
N LEU A 62 20.45 -0.39 26.28
CA LEU A 62 19.75 -1.37 27.11
C LEU A 62 20.73 -2.33 27.80
N ALA A 63 21.75 -2.80 27.07
CA ALA A 63 22.75 -3.71 27.61
C ALA A 63 23.56 -3.07 28.79
N ASP A 64 23.86 -1.75 28.71
CA ASP A 64 24.55 -1.01 29.77
C ASP A 64 23.76 -0.95 31.09
N THR A 65 22.46 -1.11 31.05
CA THR A 65 21.57 -0.97 32.22
C THR A 65 20.89 -2.27 32.63
N ASP A 66 21.19 -3.39 31.97
CA ASP A 66 20.38 -4.63 32.04
C ASP A 66 18.91 -4.33 31.78
N GLY A 67 18.66 -3.47 30.78
CA GLY A 67 17.36 -2.92 30.45
C GLY A 67 16.46 -3.90 29.71
N ARG A 68 15.16 -3.66 29.78
CA ARG A 68 14.15 -4.51 29.15
C ARG A 68 13.71 -3.94 27.81
N LEU A 69 13.51 -4.83 26.83
CA LEU A 69 12.93 -4.53 25.53
C LEU A 69 11.52 -5.16 25.43
N ILE A 70 10.55 -4.36 25.02
CA ILE A 70 9.23 -4.80 24.63
C ILE A 70 9.01 -4.30 23.21
N ALA A 71 8.84 -5.21 22.26
CA ALA A 71 8.61 -4.91 20.86
C ALA A 71 7.24 -5.47 20.44
N ILE A 72 6.42 -4.64 19.81
CA ILE A 72 5.12 -5.03 19.28
C ILE A 72 5.04 -4.67 17.79
N GLY A 73 4.28 -5.43 17.03
CA GLY A 73 4.15 -5.22 15.60
C GLY A 73 3.40 -6.35 14.90
N ILE A 74 3.33 -6.24 13.58
CA ILE A 74 2.69 -7.21 12.71
C ILE A 74 3.70 -8.31 12.32
N ALA A 75 3.25 -9.54 12.13
CA ALA A 75 4.06 -10.70 11.72
C ALA A 75 4.50 -10.58 10.24
N LYS A 76 5.41 -9.61 9.95
CA LYS A 76 5.82 -9.23 8.61
C LYS A 76 7.34 -9.08 8.52
N GLY A 77 7.91 -9.40 7.35
CA GLY A 77 9.33 -9.20 7.04
C GLY A 77 10.25 -10.25 7.64
N LYS A 78 11.55 -10.09 7.38
CA LYS A 78 12.64 -11.00 7.80
C LYS A 78 13.68 -10.31 8.69
N GLY A 79 13.35 -9.12 9.25
CA GLY A 79 14.27 -8.29 10.04
C GLY A 79 14.42 -8.73 11.50
N ASN A 80 15.02 -7.84 12.30
CA ASN A 80 15.33 -8.08 13.71
C ASN A 80 14.10 -8.47 14.53
N PHE A 81 12.92 -7.91 14.25
CA PHE A 81 11.69 -8.25 14.95
C PHE A 81 11.33 -9.73 14.81
N ARG A 82 11.40 -10.30 13.57
CA ARG A 82 11.18 -11.74 13.36
C ARG A 82 12.24 -12.57 14.07
N THR A 83 13.50 -12.15 14.02
CA THR A 83 14.60 -12.84 14.71
C THR A 83 14.35 -12.92 16.21
N TYR A 84 14.01 -11.80 16.86
CA TYR A 84 13.70 -11.80 18.31
C TYR A 84 12.45 -12.59 18.63
N PHE A 85 11.44 -12.57 17.77
CA PHE A 85 10.26 -13.41 17.92
C PHE A 85 10.63 -14.89 17.92
N GLN A 86 11.47 -15.35 16.98
CA GLN A 86 11.92 -16.72 16.88
C GLN A 86 12.74 -17.16 18.12
N ILE A 87 13.69 -16.33 18.55
CA ILE A 87 14.46 -16.59 19.78
C ILE A 87 13.52 -16.73 20.99
N GLY A 88 12.48 -15.91 21.08
CA GLY A 88 11.50 -15.98 22.17
C GLY A 88 10.58 -17.20 22.13
N GLN A 89 10.60 -17.98 21.04
CA GLN A 89 9.95 -19.30 20.95
C GLN A 89 10.88 -20.46 21.37
N GLU A 90 12.18 -20.19 21.51
CA GLU A 90 13.16 -21.13 22.02
C GLU A 90 13.16 -21.14 23.56
N ASP A 91 13.81 -22.13 24.15
CA ASP A 91 13.90 -22.29 25.63
C ASP A 91 15.02 -21.41 26.22
N ASP A 92 14.97 -20.07 25.95
CA ASP A 92 15.87 -19.09 26.52
C ASP A 92 15.08 -18.18 27.50
N PRO A 93 15.32 -18.27 28.83
CA PRO A 93 14.54 -17.53 29.83
C PRO A 93 14.68 -16.00 29.74
N ARG A 94 15.62 -15.49 28.93
CA ARG A 94 15.80 -14.05 28.70
C ARG A 94 14.84 -13.49 27.67
N TYR A 95 14.23 -14.34 26.85
CA TYR A 95 13.37 -13.96 25.75
C TYR A 95 12.00 -14.62 25.90
N TYR A 96 10.99 -13.88 25.49
CA TYR A 96 9.63 -14.35 25.40
C TYR A 96 8.94 -13.71 24.21
N SER A 97 8.21 -14.49 23.43
CA SER A 97 7.37 -13.98 22.37
C SER A 97 6.02 -14.69 22.32
N ALA A 98 5.02 -13.98 21.88
CA ALA A 98 3.67 -14.47 21.69
C ALA A 98 3.01 -13.84 20.46
N SER A 99 2.17 -14.62 19.78
CA SER A 99 1.24 -14.12 18.76
C SER A 99 -0.15 -14.03 19.34
N VAL A 100 -0.83 -12.93 19.06
CA VAL A 100 -2.22 -12.71 19.49
C VAL A 100 -3.04 -12.32 18.27
N THR A 101 -4.05 -13.12 17.94
CA THR A 101 -4.95 -12.83 16.83
C THR A 101 -5.95 -11.72 17.20
N SER A 102 -6.48 -11.03 16.20
CA SER A 102 -7.51 -9.99 16.43
C SER A 102 -8.78 -10.53 17.08
N LEU A 103 -9.07 -11.84 16.94
CA LEU A 103 -10.19 -12.49 17.65
C LEU A 103 -10.05 -12.49 19.18
N ALA A 104 -8.83 -12.31 19.72
CA ALA A 104 -8.65 -12.14 21.15
C ALA A 104 -9.13 -10.78 21.67
N HIS A 105 -9.42 -9.83 20.79
CA HIS A 105 -9.94 -8.52 21.16
C HIS A 105 -11.46 -8.59 21.40
N PRO A 106 -11.98 -8.16 22.55
CA PRO A 106 -13.39 -8.38 22.95
C PRO A 106 -14.43 -7.65 22.08
N ASN A 107 -14.00 -6.70 21.26
CA ASN A 107 -14.90 -5.90 20.38
C ASN A 107 -14.73 -6.27 18.89
N ILE A 108 -14.03 -7.36 18.58
CA ILE A 108 -13.87 -7.84 17.20
C ILE A 108 -14.48 -9.24 17.14
N ASP A 109 -15.45 -9.44 16.28
CA ASP A 109 -16.07 -10.73 16.02
C ASP A 109 -15.67 -11.30 14.64
N GLU A 110 -16.20 -12.48 14.31
CA GLU A 110 -15.92 -13.15 13.05
C GLU A 110 -16.47 -12.36 11.84
N ASP A 111 -17.60 -11.69 11.99
CA ASP A 111 -18.21 -10.90 10.92
C ASP A 111 -17.35 -9.67 10.59
N ASP A 112 -16.78 -9.02 11.61
CA ASP A 112 -15.80 -7.94 11.44
C ASP A 112 -14.57 -8.42 10.65
N LEU A 113 -14.04 -9.61 10.98
CA LEU A 113 -12.88 -10.17 10.28
C LEU A 113 -13.18 -10.49 8.82
N GLU A 114 -14.37 -11.02 8.52
CA GLU A 114 -14.79 -11.26 7.13
C GLU A 114 -14.92 -9.95 6.33
N GLU A 115 -15.34 -8.85 6.97
CA GLU A 115 -15.36 -7.54 6.32
C GLU A 115 -13.94 -7.03 6.03
N PHE A 116 -13.00 -7.14 6.98
CA PHE A 116 -11.61 -6.74 6.79
C PHE A 116 -10.90 -7.59 5.73
N LYS A 117 -11.20 -8.89 5.65
CA LYS A 117 -10.65 -9.80 4.65
C LYS A 117 -10.95 -9.37 3.22
N ARG A 118 -12.07 -8.70 2.97
CA ARG A 118 -12.47 -8.27 1.62
C ARG A 118 -11.48 -7.31 0.95
N ASP A 119 -10.79 -6.51 1.74
CA ASP A 119 -9.92 -5.43 1.24
C ASP A 119 -8.44 -5.79 1.22
N LEU A 120 -8.11 -7.01 1.67
CA LEU A 120 -6.75 -7.50 1.81
C LEU A 120 -6.51 -8.74 0.97
N THR A 121 -5.25 -9.01 0.63
CA THR A 121 -4.85 -10.33 0.16
C THR A 121 -4.86 -11.33 1.34
N GLU A 122 -4.95 -12.63 1.05
CA GLU A 122 -4.90 -13.68 2.08
C GLU A 122 -3.64 -13.55 2.94
N ALA A 123 -2.48 -13.27 2.30
CA ALA A 123 -1.22 -13.08 3.02
C ALA A 123 -1.28 -11.88 3.98
N GLN A 124 -1.82 -10.74 3.53
CA GLN A 124 -1.99 -9.56 4.37
C GLN A 124 -2.96 -9.80 5.52
N PHE A 125 -4.07 -10.48 5.27
CA PHE A 125 -5.04 -10.82 6.30
C PHE A 125 -4.43 -11.72 7.37
N ARG A 126 -3.71 -12.76 6.98
CA ARG A 126 -3.01 -13.66 7.90
C ARG A 126 -1.98 -12.94 8.75
N GLN A 127 -1.20 -12.03 8.15
CA GLN A 127 -0.20 -11.24 8.87
C GLN A 127 -0.84 -10.26 9.86
N GLN A 128 -1.85 -9.49 9.42
CA GLN A 128 -2.39 -8.36 10.20
C GLN A 128 -3.41 -8.78 11.26
N TYR A 129 -4.23 -9.80 10.96
CA TYR A 129 -5.35 -10.17 11.82
C TYR A 129 -5.17 -11.53 12.51
N LEU A 130 -4.43 -12.46 11.89
CA LEU A 130 -4.14 -13.76 12.49
C LEU A 130 -2.75 -13.82 13.14
N ALA A 131 -1.95 -12.76 13.04
CA ALA A 131 -0.59 -12.65 13.56
C ALA A 131 0.33 -13.81 13.09
N GLU A 132 0.16 -14.25 11.86
CA GLU A 132 0.91 -15.34 11.26
C GLU A 132 2.09 -14.84 10.44
N TRP A 133 3.26 -15.45 10.63
CA TRP A 133 4.42 -15.21 9.76
C TRP A 133 4.21 -15.94 8.44
N VAL A 134 3.85 -15.18 7.40
CA VAL A 134 3.70 -15.72 6.04
C VAL A 134 5.05 -15.69 5.33
N GLU A 135 5.43 -16.79 4.73
CA GLU A 135 6.59 -16.85 3.85
C GLU A 135 6.27 -16.07 2.58
N ASP A 136 7.09 -15.05 2.31
CA ASP A 136 6.96 -14.23 1.10
C ASP A 136 7.80 -14.91 0.00
N ASP A 137 7.14 -15.40 -1.02
CA ASP A 137 7.76 -15.99 -2.22
C ASP A 137 8.12 -14.93 -3.28
N GLY A 138 7.91 -13.63 -2.94
CA GLY A 138 8.17 -12.50 -3.82
C GLY A 138 7.06 -12.22 -4.82
N GLN A 139 6.08 -13.10 -4.97
CA GLN A 139 4.96 -12.92 -5.89
C GLN A 139 3.94 -11.93 -5.33
N VAL A 140 3.76 -10.80 -6.02
CA VAL A 140 2.85 -9.74 -5.58
C VAL A 140 1.40 -10.02 -5.97
N PHE A 141 1.17 -10.55 -7.16
CA PHE A 141 -0.15 -10.83 -7.70
C PHE A 141 -0.40 -12.35 -7.79
N ARG A 142 -1.51 -12.82 -7.24
CA ARG A 142 -1.93 -14.23 -7.23
C ARG A 142 -3.24 -14.39 -7.99
N ASN A 143 -3.54 -15.57 -8.49
CA ASN A 143 -4.77 -15.89 -9.25
C ASN A 143 -4.96 -15.02 -10.51
N ILE A 144 -3.85 -14.59 -11.14
CA ILE A 144 -3.85 -13.69 -12.29
C ILE A 144 -4.73 -14.24 -13.42
N ASP A 145 -4.60 -15.54 -13.74
CA ASP A 145 -5.29 -16.17 -14.87
C ASP A 145 -6.82 -16.07 -14.77
N GLU A 146 -7.36 -16.12 -13.55
CA GLU A 146 -8.81 -16.07 -13.33
C GLU A 146 -9.41 -14.70 -13.65
N CYS A 147 -8.61 -13.65 -13.66
CA CYS A 147 -9.03 -12.29 -13.96
C CYS A 147 -8.98 -11.94 -15.45
N PHE A 148 -8.32 -12.76 -16.30
CA PHE A 148 -8.25 -12.55 -17.74
C PHE A 148 -9.43 -13.25 -18.46
N ASP A 149 -10.64 -12.88 -18.06
CA ASP A 149 -11.91 -13.44 -18.53
C ASP A 149 -12.77 -12.43 -19.31
N GLY A 150 -12.34 -11.15 -19.36
CA GLY A 150 -13.02 -10.06 -20.03
C GLY A 150 -12.70 -9.94 -21.53
N ASP A 151 -13.30 -8.95 -22.16
CA ASP A 151 -13.09 -8.60 -23.58
C ASP A 151 -12.95 -7.08 -23.73
N TRP A 152 -12.23 -6.62 -24.77
CA TRP A 152 -12.28 -5.22 -25.18
C TRP A 152 -13.70 -4.86 -25.62
N ALA A 153 -14.22 -3.72 -25.19
CA ALA A 153 -15.59 -3.37 -25.46
C ALA A 153 -15.76 -1.90 -25.88
N GLU A 154 -16.61 -1.65 -26.84
CA GLU A 154 -17.06 -0.30 -27.18
C GLU A 154 -17.93 0.29 -26.05
N PRO A 155 -17.97 1.64 -25.89
CA PRO A 155 -18.73 2.27 -24.84
C PRO A 155 -20.24 1.96 -24.92
N ARG A 156 -20.83 1.51 -23.81
CA ARG A 156 -22.23 1.05 -23.73
C ARG A 156 -23.10 1.87 -22.75
N GLY A 157 -22.75 3.15 -22.51
CA GLY A 157 -23.51 4.00 -21.61
C GLY A 157 -23.28 3.72 -20.11
N SER A 158 -22.21 2.99 -19.77
CA SER A 158 -21.77 2.76 -18.42
C SER A 158 -20.98 3.94 -17.85
N GLN A 159 -20.49 3.82 -16.64
CA GLN A 159 -19.61 4.81 -15.99
C GLN A 159 -18.15 4.38 -16.14
N TYR A 160 -17.34 5.23 -16.75
CA TYR A 160 -15.94 4.93 -17.02
C TYR A 160 -14.98 5.85 -16.29
N LEU A 161 -13.84 5.30 -15.89
CA LEU A 161 -12.66 6.01 -15.44
C LEU A 161 -11.46 5.63 -16.31
N MET A 162 -10.45 6.48 -16.32
CA MET A 162 -9.18 6.17 -16.99
C MET A 162 -8.04 6.24 -15.97
N GLY A 163 -7.20 5.22 -15.96
CA GLY A 163 -5.89 5.24 -15.32
C GLY A 163 -4.84 5.49 -16.37
N LEU A 164 -3.91 6.41 -16.12
CA LEU A 164 -2.88 6.82 -17.07
C LEU A 164 -1.52 6.83 -16.36
N ASP A 165 -0.60 6.03 -16.90
CA ASP A 165 0.81 6.10 -16.58
C ASP A 165 1.58 6.72 -17.74
N ILE A 166 2.46 7.70 -17.45
CA ILE A 166 3.13 8.49 -18.47
C ILE A 166 4.60 8.08 -18.53
N GLY A 167 4.96 7.36 -19.56
CA GLY A 167 6.33 6.98 -19.85
C GLY A 167 7.23 8.18 -20.15
N LYS A 168 8.47 8.10 -19.69
CA LYS A 168 9.55 8.96 -20.18
C LYS A 168 10.00 8.47 -21.56
N ILE A 169 11.05 9.08 -22.12
CA ILE A 169 11.48 8.91 -23.52
C ILE A 169 11.60 7.43 -23.97
N GLU A 170 11.98 6.53 -23.08
CA GLU A 170 12.15 5.09 -23.38
C GLU A 170 11.03 4.21 -22.82
N ASP A 171 10.24 4.71 -21.87
CA ASP A 171 9.14 3.99 -21.23
C ASP A 171 7.84 4.15 -22.04
N TYR A 172 6.87 3.28 -21.77
CA TYR A 172 5.58 3.36 -22.42
C TYR A 172 4.62 4.27 -21.66
N THR A 173 3.89 5.11 -22.41
CA THR A 173 2.67 5.72 -21.90
C THR A 173 1.54 4.73 -22.06
N VAL A 174 0.83 4.43 -20.97
CA VAL A 174 -0.27 3.46 -20.96
C VAL A 174 -1.52 4.08 -20.37
N ALA A 175 -2.62 3.99 -21.09
CA ALA A 175 -3.95 4.38 -20.62
C ALA A 175 -4.87 3.17 -20.60
N TYR A 176 -5.51 2.91 -19.46
CA TYR A 176 -6.58 1.92 -19.33
C TYR A 176 -7.92 2.59 -19.01
N VAL A 177 -8.96 2.16 -19.69
CA VAL A 177 -10.35 2.56 -19.38
C VAL A 177 -11.03 1.42 -18.64
N ILE A 178 -11.60 1.72 -17.47
CA ILE A 178 -12.34 0.76 -16.65
C ILE A 178 -13.83 1.14 -16.59
N ASP A 179 -14.69 0.17 -16.75
CA ASP A 179 -16.11 0.25 -16.41
C ASP A 179 -16.26 0.06 -14.90
N ILE A 180 -16.75 1.11 -14.21
CA ILE A 180 -16.87 1.12 -12.74
C ILE A 180 -17.92 0.10 -12.25
N ASN A 181 -18.97 -0.13 -13.03
CA ASN A 181 -20.08 -0.98 -12.60
C ASN A 181 -19.68 -2.46 -12.58
N THR A 182 -18.96 -2.89 -13.62
CA THR A 182 -18.51 -4.28 -13.78
C THR A 182 -17.10 -4.52 -13.25
N MET A 183 -16.31 -3.46 -13.02
CA MET A 183 -14.88 -3.54 -12.71
C MET A 183 -14.05 -4.17 -13.84
N SER A 184 -14.50 -4.01 -15.09
CA SER A 184 -13.82 -4.55 -16.27
C SER A 184 -12.98 -3.49 -16.96
N ILE A 185 -11.75 -3.81 -17.30
CA ILE A 185 -10.94 -3.04 -18.26
C ILE A 185 -11.53 -3.26 -19.64
N VAL A 186 -11.92 -2.18 -20.31
CA VAL A 186 -12.64 -2.24 -21.60
C VAL A 186 -11.85 -1.65 -22.78
N ALA A 187 -10.83 -0.84 -22.50
CA ALA A 187 -9.97 -0.27 -23.52
C ALA A 187 -8.56 -0.01 -22.99
N ARG A 188 -7.61 -0.07 -23.91
CA ARG A 188 -6.20 0.29 -23.67
C ARG A 188 -5.69 1.17 -24.82
N ASP A 189 -4.84 2.12 -24.49
CA ASP A 189 -3.91 2.74 -25.43
C ASP A 189 -2.50 2.65 -24.85
N ARG A 190 -1.55 2.10 -25.60
CA ARG A 190 -0.16 1.89 -25.19
C ARG A 190 0.77 2.31 -26.32
N PHE A 191 1.65 3.26 -26.05
CA PHE A 191 2.60 3.79 -27.03
C PHE A 191 3.83 4.38 -26.33
N ASN A 192 4.91 4.55 -27.08
CA ASN A 192 6.12 5.23 -26.63
C ASN A 192 6.59 6.24 -27.70
N GLY A 193 7.58 7.06 -27.34
CA GLY A 193 8.27 7.95 -28.27
C GLY A 193 7.40 9.08 -28.86
N LEU A 194 6.23 9.38 -28.30
CA LEU A 194 5.42 10.50 -28.72
C LEU A 194 5.78 11.78 -27.99
N ASP A 195 5.84 12.90 -28.72
CA ASP A 195 5.88 14.22 -28.13
C ASP A 195 4.60 14.49 -27.32
N TYR A 196 4.73 15.22 -26.21
CA TYR A 196 3.60 15.56 -25.33
C TYR A 196 2.48 16.32 -26.04
N THR A 197 2.79 17.09 -27.11
CA THR A 197 1.82 17.79 -27.92
C THR A 197 0.90 16.85 -28.70
N LEU A 198 1.39 15.66 -29.07
CA LEU A 198 0.62 14.62 -29.75
C LEU A 198 -0.05 13.65 -28.77
N LEU A 199 0.55 13.47 -27.60
CA LEU A 199 0.00 12.63 -26.54
C LEU A 199 -1.35 13.18 -26.05
N GLY A 200 -1.46 14.50 -25.83
CA GLY A 200 -2.67 15.13 -25.30
C GLY A 200 -3.92 14.82 -26.13
N PRO A 201 -3.96 15.16 -27.43
CA PRO A 201 -5.11 14.87 -28.30
C PRO A 201 -5.43 13.38 -28.40
N ARG A 202 -4.42 12.49 -28.38
CA ARG A 202 -4.60 11.04 -28.45
C ARG A 202 -5.34 10.51 -27.21
N ILE A 203 -4.86 10.81 -26.02
CA ILE A 203 -5.50 10.41 -24.76
C ILE A 203 -6.86 11.07 -24.60
N ALA A 204 -6.99 12.36 -24.95
CA ALA A 204 -8.28 13.07 -24.93
C ALA A 204 -9.30 12.43 -25.89
N GLY A 205 -8.86 11.88 -27.03
CA GLY A 205 -9.70 11.12 -27.96
C GLY A 205 -10.31 9.89 -27.29
N LEU A 206 -9.49 9.08 -26.60
CA LEU A 206 -9.95 7.90 -25.85
C LEU A 206 -10.87 8.31 -24.69
N TYR A 207 -10.52 9.34 -23.94
CA TYR A 207 -11.33 9.90 -22.86
C TYR A 207 -12.73 10.32 -23.34
N LYS A 208 -12.81 11.06 -24.45
CA LYS A 208 -14.07 11.53 -25.06
C LYS A 208 -14.90 10.37 -25.63
N LYS A 209 -14.25 9.37 -26.27
CA LYS A 209 -14.90 8.18 -26.81
C LYS A 209 -15.68 7.43 -25.74
N TYR A 210 -15.08 7.18 -24.58
CA TYR A 210 -15.71 6.46 -23.47
C TYR A 210 -16.48 7.38 -22.52
N LYS A 211 -16.43 8.70 -22.73
CA LYS A 211 -17.03 9.70 -21.81
C LYS A 211 -16.56 9.46 -20.38
N CYS A 212 -15.27 9.23 -20.21
CA CYS A 212 -14.69 8.98 -18.89
C CYS A 212 -14.99 10.16 -17.95
N GLN A 213 -15.27 9.86 -16.68
CA GLN A 213 -15.55 10.90 -15.69
C GLN A 213 -14.29 11.65 -15.30
N THR A 214 -13.15 10.95 -15.23
CA THR A 214 -11.86 11.51 -14.82
C THR A 214 -10.74 10.62 -15.31
N ILE A 215 -9.59 11.23 -15.62
CA ILE A 215 -8.31 10.54 -15.78
C ILE A 215 -7.55 10.64 -14.46
N HIS A 216 -7.11 9.50 -13.94
CA HIS A 216 -6.21 9.41 -12.81
C HIS A 216 -4.80 9.12 -13.33
N LEU A 217 -3.86 10.02 -13.05
CA LEU A 217 -2.49 9.90 -13.54
C LEU A 217 -1.46 10.10 -12.44
N ASP A 218 -0.25 9.55 -12.65
CA ASP A 218 0.90 9.90 -11.83
C ASP A 218 1.38 11.33 -12.16
N GLY A 219 1.20 12.24 -11.20
CA GLY A 219 1.65 13.64 -11.30
C GLY A 219 3.14 13.83 -10.98
N THR A 220 3.93 12.77 -10.83
CA THR A 220 5.35 12.87 -10.52
C THR A 220 6.15 13.21 -11.79
N GLY A 221 7.08 14.15 -11.69
CA GLY A 221 7.94 14.54 -12.82
C GLY A 221 7.19 15.15 -13.99
N VAL A 222 7.08 14.44 -15.10
CA VAL A 222 6.42 14.89 -16.34
C VAL A 222 4.88 14.86 -16.28
N GLY A 223 4.30 14.24 -15.23
CA GLY A 223 2.85 14.07 -15.11
C GLY A 223 2.08 15.39 -15.01
N GLU A 224 2.55 16.37 -14.23
CA GLU A 224 1.84 17.66 -14.11
C GLU A 224 1.79 18.46 -15.42
N PRO A 225 2.89 18.65 -16.19
CA PRO A 225 2.82 19.26 -17.52
C PRO A 225 1.83 18.57 -18.46
N VAL A 226 1.81 17.23 -18.46
CA VAL A 226 0.85 16.47 -19.29
C VAL A 226 -0.57 16.63 -18.79
N ALA A 227 -0.79 16.70 -17.46
CA ALA A 227 -2.10 16.98 -16.87
C ALA A 227 -2.65 18.34 -17.37
N ASP A 228 -1.80 19.37 -17.47
CA ASP A 228 -2.21 20.68 -17.97
C ASP A 228 -2.61 20.62 -19.46
N ILE A 229 -1.86 19.89 -20.29
CA ILE A 229 -2.23 19.67 -21.68
C ILE A 229 -3.60 18.96 -21.78
N LEU A 230 -3.81 17.89 -21.00
CA LEU A 230 -5.07 17.15 -20.99
C LEU A 230 -6.26 18.00 -20.48
N ARG A 231 -6.03 18.89 -19.49
CA ARG A 231 -7.04 19.86 -19.05
C ARG A 231 -7.42 20.83 -20.16
N SER A 232 -6.44 21.31 -20.96
CA SER A 232 -6.70 22.17 -22.12
C SER A 232 -7.49 21.46 -23.22
N GLU A 233 -7.38 20.13 -23.32
CA GLU A 233 -8.18 19.30 -24.21
C GLU A 233 -9.60 18.99 -23.66
N GLY A 234 -9.95 19.54 -22.50
CA GLY A 234 -11.26 19.37 -21.86
C GLY A 234 -11.41 18.10 -21.02
N CYS A 235 -10.30 17.46 -20.64
CA CYS A 235 -10.33 16.29 -19.77
C CYS A 235 -10.40 16.70 -18.29
N SER A 236 -11.17 15.97 -17.48
CA SER A 236 -11.12 16.05 -16.02
C SER A 236 -9.94 15.23 -15.52
N ILE A 237 -9.04 15.84 -14.76
CA ILE A 237 -7.79 15.21 -14.32
C ILE A 237 -7.70 15.21 -12.80
N THR A 238 -7.32 14.07 -12.25
CA THR A 238 -6.87 13.95 -10.86
C THR A 238 -5.44 13.43 -10.85
N SER A 239 -4.50 14.30 -10.53
CA SER A 239 -3.09 13.94 -10.34
C SER A 239 -2.90 13.22 -9.02
N PHE A 240 -2.07 12.19 -9.04
CA PHE A 240 -1.70 11.38 -7.89
C PHE A 240 -0.17 11.36 -7.79
N LYS A 241 0.38 11.90 -6.70
CA LYS A 241 1.83 11.87 -6.51
C LYS A 241 2.20 10.59 -5.77
N PHE A 242 3.02 9.76 -6.41
CA PHE A 242 3.53 8.55 -5.79
C PHE A 242 4.58 8.86 -4.72
N SER A 243 4.31 8.37 -3.52
CA SER A 243 5.28 8.07 -2.48
C SER A 243 5.42 6.54 -2.38
N ASN A 244 6.43 6.05 -1.69
CA ASN A 244 6.55 4.60 -1.45
C ASN A 244 5.27 4.03 -0.80
N GLN A 245 4.68 4.75 0.14
CA GLN A 245 3.46 4.34 0.83
C GLN A 245 2.25 4.32 -0.11
N SER A 246 2.08 5.32 -0.97
CA SER A 246 0.94 5.39 -1.89
C SER A 246 1.07 4.40 -3.05
N LYS A 247 2.30 4.12 -3.53
CA LYS A 247 2.57 3.04 -4.49
C LYS A 247 2.25 1.68 -3.86
N ALA A 248 2.70 1.42 -2.64
CA ALA A 248 2.37 0.20 -1.91
C ALA A 248 0.85 0.01 -1.75
N LYS A 249 0.11 1.07 -1.42
CA LYS A 249 -1.35 1.02 -1.32
C LYS A 249 -2.03 0.71 -2.66
N LEU A 250 -1.55 1.28 -3.76
CA LEU A 250 -2.07 0.99 -5.11
C LEU A 250 -1.87 -0.48 -5.45
N VAL A 251 -0.64 -0.96 -5.29
CA VAL A 251 -0.25 -2.36 -5.57
C VAL A 251 -1.05 -3.33 -4.70
N SER A 252 -1.14 -3.08 -3.40
CA SER A 252 -1.93 -3.88 -2.46
C SER A 252 -3.42 -3.93 -2.83
N THR A 253 -3.99 -2.79 -3.23
CA THR A 253 -5.40 -2.76 -3.67
C THR A 253 -5.61 -3.58 -4.94
N LEU A 254 -4.74 -3.41 -5.95
CA LEU A 254 -4.81 -4.18 -7.18
C LEU A 254 -4.65 -5.69 -6.91
N ALA A 255 -3.68 -6.06 -6.07
CA ALA A 255 -3.44 -7.45 -5.69
C ALA A 255 -4.67 -8.10 -5.03
N ALA A 256 -5.31 -7.40 -4.10
CA ALA A 256 -6.53 -7.89 -3.47
C ALA A 256 -7.70 -8.02 -4.47
N GLU A 257 -7.88 -7.08 -5.41
CA GLU A 257 -8.94 -7.17 -6.41
C GLU A 257 -8.69 -8.35 -7.40
N ILE A 258 -7.43 -8.61 -7.75
CA ILE A 258 -7.05 -9.77 -8.60
C ILE A 258 -7.25 -11.07 -7.81
N GLU A 259 -6.69 -11.19 -6.62
CA GLU A 259 -6.74 -12.43 -5.83
C GLU A 259 -8.18 -12.88 -5.52
N HIS A 260 -9.09 -11.91 -5.37
CA HIS A 260 -10.50 -12.19 -5.13
C HIS A 260 -11.37 -12.26 -6.41
N GLY A 261 -10.77 -12.19 -7.61
CA GLY A 261 -11.50 -12.26 -8.88
C GLY A 261 -12.53 -11.13 -9.07
N ARG A 262 -12.24 -9.92 -8.57
CA ARG A 262 -13.18 -8.78 -8.61
C ARG A 262 -12.86 -7.73 -9.67
N VAL A 263 -11.81 -7.93 -10.42
CA VAL A 263 -11.43 -7.13 -11.60
C VAL A 263 -11.33 -8.06 -12.79
N HIS A 264 -11.73 -7.57 -13.95
CA HIS A 264 -11.75 -8.34 -15.19
C HIS A 264 -10.89 -7.65 -16.24
N PHE A 265 -9.90 -8.37 -16.76
CA PHE A 265 -9.01 -7.92 -17.82
C PHE A 265 -9.36 -8.62 -19.14
N PRO A 266 -9.13 -7.96 -20.30
CA PRO A 266 -9.31 -8.61 -21.58
C PRO A 266 -8.39 -9.83 -21.73
N LYS A 267 -8.95 -10.93 -22.23
CA LYS A 267 -8.27 -12.24 -22.39
C LYS A 267 -6.99 -12.18 -23.21
N ASP A 268 -6.92 -11.24 -24.16
CA ASP A 268 -5.82 -11.06 -25.09
C ASP A 268 -4.84 -9.94 -24.68
N ASP A 269 -4.95 -9.42 -23.45
CA ASP A 269 -3.98 -8.46 -22.93
C ASP A 269 -2.74 -9.16 -22.34
N GLU A 270 -2.01 -9.85 -23.22
CA GLU A 270 -0.78 -10.58 -22.85
C GLU A 270 0.30 -9.67 -22.25
N ILE A 271 0.28 -8.37 -22.56
CA ILE A 271 1.27 -7.41 -22.05
C ILE A 271 1.02 -7.20 -20.57
N LEU A 272 -0.20 -6.85 -20.16
CA LEU A 272 -0.56 -6.66 -18.76
C LEU A 272 -0.34 -7.96 -17.97
N LYS A 273 -0.76 -9.10 -18.53
CA LYS A 273 -0.60 -10.40 -17.90
C LYS A 273 0.86 -10.68 -17.57
N LYS A 274 1.75 -10.51 -18.53
CA LYS A 274 3.19 -10.71 -18.34
C LYS A 274 3.80 -9.73 -17.36
N GLU A 275 3.39 -8.45 -17.40
CA GLU A 275 3.88 -7.44 -16.43
C GLU A 275 3.42 -7.78 -15.02
N LEU A 276 2.18 -8.27 -14.79
CA LEU A 276 1.68 -8.74 -13.50
C LEU A 276 2.45 -9.96 -12.98
N GLU A 277 2.74 -10.93 -13.83
CA GLU A 277 3.50 -12.15 -13.49
C GLU A 277 4.94 -11.84 -13.07
N LEU A 278 5.56 -10.84 -13.67
CA LEU A 278 6.95 -10.43 -13.43
C LEU A 278 7.09 -9.35 -12.34
N PHE A 279 5.98 -8.85 -11.82
CA PHE A 279 6.01 -7.78 -10.84
C PHE A 279 6.42 -8.30 -9.47
N GLU A 280 7.44 -7.70 -8.89
CA GLU A 280 8.07 -8.18 -7.66
C GLU A 280 8.04 -7.15 -6.54
N GLY A 281 8.00 -7.65 -5.31
CA GLY A 281 8.21 -6.88 -4.09
C GLY A 281 9.58 -7.19 -3.48
N THR A 282 10.51 -6.27 -3.53
CA THR A 282 11.83 -6.42 -2.90
C THR A 282 11.86 -5.75 -1.54
N VAL A 283 12.12 -6.52 -0.49
CA VAL A 283 12.30 -5.97 0.86
C VAL A 283 13.67 -5.29 0.93
N LEU A 284 13.67 -4.00 1.22
CA LEU A 284 14.88 -3.20 1.42
C LEU A 284 15.47 -3.45 2.81
N SER A 285 16.74 -3.09 3.00
CA SER A 285 17.47 -3.22 4.28
C SER A 285 16.77 -2.55 5.47
N GLY A 286 15.89 -1.57 5.22
CA GLY A 286 15.07 -0.88 6.23
C GLY A 286 13.67 -1.48 6.47
N GLY A 287 13.37 -2.68 5.94
CA GLY A 287 12.05 -3.32 6.10
C GLY A 287 10.98 -2.81 5.13
N ALA A 288 11.20 -1.68 4.45
CA ALA A 288 10.28 -1.16 3.43
C ALA A 288 10.29 -2.06 2.19
N VAL A 289 9.13 -2.25 1.57
CA VAL A 289 9.03 -3.00 0.30
C VAL A 289 9.08 -2.04 -0.87
N ARG A 290 10.03 -2.29 -1.78
CA ARG A 290 10.09 -1.64 -3.07
C ARG A 290 9.39 -2.51 -4.10
N TYR A 291 8.35 -1.98 -4.72
CA TYR A 291 7.60 -2.64 -5.78
C TYR A 291 8.10 -2.21 -7.16
N GLY A 292 8.20 -3.16 -8.08
CA GLY A 292 8.60 -2.92 -9.46
C GLY A 292 8.81 -4.21 -10.23
N HIS A 293 9.56 -4.11 -11.31
CA HIS A 293 9.90 -5.22 -12.20
C HIS A 293 11.41 -5.50 -12.19
N PRO A 294 11.86 -6.70 -12.61
CA PRO A 294 13.27 -6.98 -12.87
C PRO A 294 13.85 -6.08 -13.97
N VAL A 295 15.18 -5.94 -13.97
CA VAL A 295 15.89 -5.12 -14.98
C VAL A 295 15.57 -5.60 -16.40
N GLY A 296 15.18 -4.66 -17.28
CA GLY A 296 14.83 -4.94 -18.67
C GLY A 296 13.36 -5.23 -18.92
N TYR A 297 12.51 -5.14 -17.90
CA TYR A 297 11.05 -5.22 -18.03
C TYR A 297 10.40 -3.88 -17.67
N HIS A 298 9.09 -3.79 -17.85
CA HIS A 298 8.29 -2.59 -17.60
C HIS A 298 7.14 -2.91 -16.62
N ASP A 299 6.67 -1.90 -15.88
CA ASP A 299 5.49 -1.96 -15.00
C ASP A 299 4.42 -0.92 -15.36
N ASP A 300 4.56 -0.26 -16.51
CA ASP A 300 3.70 0.85 -16.94
C ASP A 300 2.22 0.42 -17.05
N SER A 301 1.97 -0.81 -17.58
CA SER A 301 0.60 -1.35 -17.67
C SER A 301 0.03 -1.68 -16.29
N VAL A 302 0.83 -2.23 -15.39
CA VAL A 302 0.44 -2.52 -14.01
C VAL A 302 0.07 -1.23 -13.26
N MET A 303 0.87 -0.18 -13.43
CA MET A 303 0.64 1.12 -12.77
C MET A 303 -0.63 1.79 -13.31
N ALA A 304 -0.82 1.83 -14.64
CA ALA A 304 -2.02 2.39 -15.25
C ALA A 304 -3.29 1.62 -14.87
N ALA A 305 -3.26 0.28 -14.91
CA ALA A 305 -4.37 -0.57 -14.48
C ALA A 305 -4.67 -0.39 -12.97
N GLY A 306 -3.63 -0.35 -12.14
CA GLY A 306 -3.76 -0.10 -10.70
C GLY A 306 -4.41 1.24 -10.35
N LEU A 307 -4.06 2.31 -11.07
CA LEU A 307 -4.71 3.63 -10.93
C LEU A 307 -6.20 3.55 -11.28
N ALA A 308 -6.55 2.88 -12.38
CA ALA A 308 -7.94 2.72 -12.81
C ALA A 308 -8.75 1.92 -11.76
N VAL A 309 -8.25 0.75 -11.35
CA VAL A 309 -8.92 -0.17 -10.42
C VAL A 309 -9.10 0.45 -9.04
N MET A 310 -8.04 1.01 -8.45
CA MET A 310 -8.09 1.62 -7.12
C MET A 310 -9.14 2.73 -7.04
N LYS A 311 -9.30 3.52 -8.10
CA LYS A 311 -10.25 4.63 -8.12
C LYS A 311 -11.68 4.18 -8.42
N ALA A 312 -11.85 3.17 -9.30
CA ALA A 312 -13.15 2.55 -9.56
C ALA A 312 -13.71 1.89 -8.29
N LYS A 313 -12.92 1.13 -7.56
CA LYS A 313 -13.27 0.52 -6.27
C LYS A 313 -13.78 1.56 -5.27
N LYS A 314 -13.05 2.65 -5.09
CA LYS A 314 -13.45 3.73 -4.18
C LYS A 314 -14.82 4.32 -4.53
N ARG A 315 -15.11 4.54 -5.81
CA ARG A 315 -16.41 5.06 -6.26
C ARG A 315 -17.55 4.06 -6.09
N LYS A 316 -17.32 2.80 -6.41
CA LYS A 316 -18.32 1.72 -6.22
C LYS A 316 -18.75 1.62 -4.75
N ASN A 317 -17.80 1.65 -3.83
CA ASN A 317 -18.07 1.63 -2.39
C ASN A 317 -18.85 2.85 -1.91
N THR A 318 -18.50 4.04 -2.35
CA THR A 318 -19.21 5.29 -2.00
C THR A 318 -20.67 5.26 -2.49
N SER A 319 -20.92 4.76 -3.69
CA SER A 319 -22.28 4.63 -4.24
C SER A 319 -23.13 3.61 -3.48
N SER A 320 -22.53 2.53 -2.98
CA SER A 320 -23.22 1.52 -2.18
C SER A 320 -23.57 2.02 -0.79
N MET A 321 -22.70 2.78 -0.15
CA MET A 321 -22.95 3.43 1.15
C MET A 321 -24.07 4.49 1.06
N ALA A 322 -24.08 5.31 0.01
CA ALA A 322 -25.15 6.28 -0.21
C ALA A 322 -26.52 5.60 -0.35
N ARG A 323 -26.60 4.51 -1.11
CA ARG A 323 -27.85 3.73 -1.24
C ARG A 323 -28.30 3.08 0.07
N ARG A 324 -27.39 2.62 0.92
CA ARG A 324 -27.74 2.08 2.26
C ARG A 324 -28.26 3.16 3.20
N SER A 325 -27.72 4.38 3.13
CA SER A 325 -28.22 5.53 3.90
C SER A 325 -29.68 5.88 3.54
N ASP A 326 -30.08 5.76 2.27
CA ASP A 326 -31.43 6.04 1.81
C ASP A 326 -32.47 5.03 2.32
N TYR A 327 -32.04 3.78 2.63
CA TYR A 327 -32.93 2.76 3.21
C TYR A 327 -33.06 2.87 4.74
N LEU A 328 -32.19 3.59 5.43
CA LEU A 328 -32.21 3.76 6.88
C LEU A 328 -33.01 4.99 7.34
N THR A 329 -33.49 5.82 6.41
CA THR A 329 -34.31 7.02 6.70
C THR A 329 -35.81 6.80 6.62
N PHE A 330 -36.30 5.57 6.41
CA PHE A 330 -37.69 5.18 6.44
C PHE A 330 -37.94 4.04 7.46
N GLY A 331 -37.71 4.35 8.73
CA GLY A 331 -38.06 3.48 9.85
C GLY A 331 -38.48 4.29 11.06
#